data_1ccb5efe184188ab6b6405fd6d8758dd
#
_entry.id   1ccb5efe184188ab6b6405fd6d8758dd
#
_cell.length_a   1.000
_cell.length_b   1.000
_cell.length_c   1.000
_cell.angle_alpha   90.00
_cell.angle_beta   90.00
_cell.angle_gamma   90.00
#
_symmetry.space_group_name_H-M   'P 1'
#
loop_
_entity.id
_entity.type
_entity.pdbx_description
1 polymer ?
#
loop_
_entity_poly.entity_id
_entity_poly.type
_entity_poly.pdbx_seq_one_letter_code
_entity_poly.pdbx_strand_id
1 'polypeptide(L)'
;MARTAVVTGGMSGIGAATAARLRADGVTVLTLDISPEADLVADVTDSGAVRAIAAAAGEVDVLVNSAGIVGPNAPLWEVPADGWERTFAVNVRGTFNTCQAFVPGMIARGWGRIVNIASIAGKDGNPNMSPYSASKAAVIALTKSLGKELATTGVLANAVAPAVIETPMNADTGPDALAHITGLIPMRRVGQASEVAELIAWLCSDRMTFSTGAVYDISGGRATY
;
A
#
# COMPACT_ATOMS: atom_id res chain seq x y z
N MET A 1 17.79 2.72 18.40
CA MET A 1 17.08 4.02 18.30
C MET A 1 15.62 3.72 17.95
N ALA A 2 14.69 4.52 18.46
CA ALA A 2 13.29 4.41 18.04
C ALA A 2 13.20 4.76 16.56
N ARG A 3 12.49 3.95 15.75
CA ARG A 3 12.29 4.17 14.33
C ARG A 3 11.08 5.03 14.06
N THR A 4 11.11 5.78 12.96
CA THR A 4 9.98 6.57 12.49
C THR A 4 9.41 5.95 11.22
N ALA A 5 8.08 5.78 11.18
CA ALA A 5 7.33 5.30 10.03
C ALA A 5 6.38 6.38 9.50
N VAL A 6 6.26 6.47 8.18
CA VAL A 6 5.15 7.17 7.52
C VAL A 6 4.23 6.13 6.90
N VAL A 7 2.93 6.24 7.18
CA VAL A 7 1.88 5.37 6.64
C VAL A 7 0.89 6.22 5.86
N THR A 8 0.87 6.09 4.53
CA THR A 8 -0.12 6.80 3.70
C THR A 8 -1.47 6.08 3.72
N GLY A 9 -2.59 6.82 3.61
CA GLY A 9 -3.91 6.26 3.85
C GLY A 9 -4.06 5.77 5.29
N GLY A 10 -3.35 6.42 6.23
CA GLY A 10 -3.18 5.97 7.61
C GLY A 10 -4.40 6.14 8.51
N MET A 11 -5.45 6.80 8.02
CA MET A 11 -6.65 7.08 8.81
C MET A 11 -7.74 6.02 8.65
N SER A 12 -7.59 5.05 7.75
CA SER A 12 -8.61 4.02 7.54
C SER A 12 -8.03 2.66 7.13
N GLY A 13 -8.85 1.61 7.23
CA GLY A 13 -8.59 0.28 6.68
C GLY A 13 -7.23 -0.31 7.04
N ILE A 14 -6.51 -0.82 6.04
CA ILE A 14 -5.19 -1.45 6.20
C ILE A 14 -4.16 -0.44 6.74
N GLY A 15 -4.21 0.83 6.29
CA GLY A 15 -3.29 1.86 6.74
C GLY A 15 -3.41 2.13 8.24
N ALA A 16 -4.64 2.32 8.74
CA ALA A 16 -4.90 2.55 10.17
C ALA A 16 -4.50 1.33 11.02
N ALA A 17 -4.84 0.11 10.58
CA ALA A 17 -4.45 -1.11 11.27
C ALA A 17 -2.91 -1.26 11.31
N THR A 18 -2.22 -0.92 10.21
CA THR A 18 -0.76 -0.94 10.14
C THR A 18 -0.15 0.11 11.08
N ALA A 19 -0.68 1.33 11.10
CA ALA A 19 -0.22 2.38 12.00
C ALA A 19 -0.35 1.95 13.47
N ALA A 20 -1.49 1.38 13.85
CA ALA A 20 -1.72 0.86 15.19
C ALA A 20 -0.73 -0.28 15.54
N ARG A 21 -0.51 -1.20 14.62
CA ARG A 21 0.38 -2.35 14.82
C ARG A 21 1.84 -1.93 14.97
N LEU A 22 2.32 -0.99 14.15
CA LEU A 22 3.68 -0.46 14.25
C LEU A 22 3.89 0.34 15.55
N ARG A 23 2.88 1.12 15.98
CA ARG A 23 2.92 1.82 17.29
C ARG A 23 3.03 0.83 18.44
N ALA A 24 2.35 -0.30 18.39
CA ALA A 24 2.45 -1.37 19.39
C ALA A 24 3.84 -2.01 19.45
N ASP A 25 4.60 -1.97 18.36
CA ASP A 25 6.02 -2.41 18.33
C ASP A 25 7.01 -1.31 18.77
N GLY A 26 6.52 -0.15 19.24
CA GLY A 26 7.36 0.96 19.70
C GLY A 26 7.92 1.85 18.57
N VAL A 27 7.36 1.76 17.35
CA VAL A 27 7.70 2.63 16.23
C VAL A 27 6.93 3.95 16.37
N THR A 28 7.60 5.09 16.19
CA THR A 28 6.94 6.38 16.03
C THR A 28 6.26 6.41 14.67
N VAL A 29 4.92 6.53 14.62
CA VAL A 29 4.17 6.49 13.36
C VAL A 29 3.52 7.82 13.08
N LEU A 30 3.81 8.38 11.92
CA LEU A 30 3.15 9.53 11.32
C LEU A 30 2.19 9.03 10.23
N THR A 31 0.91 9.24 10.43
CA THR A 31 -0.11 8.98 9.42
C THR A 31 -0.12 10.11 8.39
N LEU A 32 -0.11 9.78 7.08
CA LEU A 32 -0.27 10.73 5.99
C LEU A 32 -1.61 10.43 5.30
N ASP A 33 -2.51 11.39 5.29
CA ASP A 33 -3.85 11.23 4.73
C ASP A 33 -4.41 12.58 4.27
N ILE A 34 -5.49 12.57 3.51
CA ILE A 34 -6.29 13.75 3.21
C ILE A 34 -7.22 14.14 4.36
N SER A 35 -7.42 13.25 5.31
CA SER A 35 -8.20 13.52 6.54
C SER A 35 -7.51 14.58 7.38
N PRO A 36 -8.25 15.58 7.89
CA PRO A 36 -7.69 16.63 8.76
C PRO A 36 -7.20 16.10 10.12
N GLU A 37 -7.56 14.87 10.49
CA GLU A 37 -7.13 14.19 11.73
C GLU A 37 -5.80 13.46 11.58
N ALA A 38 -5.21 13.41 10.37
CA ALA A 38 -3.92 12.79 10.14
C ALA A 38 -2.78 13.63 10.74
N ASP A 39 -1.70 12.97 11.16
CA ASP A 39 -0.50 13.65 11.64
C ASP A 39 0.12 14.54 10.55
N LEU A 40 0.01 14.13 9.29
CA LEU A 40 0.48 14.81 8.09
C LEU A 40 -0.66 14.87 7.08
N VAL A 41 -1.22 16.06 6.86
CA VAL A 41 -2.38 16.25 5.96
C VAL A 41 -1.91 16.60 4.55
N ALA A 42 -2.08 15.70 3.59
CA ALA A 42 -1.84 15.96 2.17
C ALA A 42 -2.50 14.93 1.25
N ASP A 43 -2.77 15.34 0.00
CA ASP A 43 -3.06 14.42 -1.10
C ASP A 43 -1.73 13.88 -1.66
N VAL A 44 -1.54 12.57 -1.66
CA VAL A 44 -0.34 11.91 -2.20
C VAL A 44 -0.13 12.20 -3.69
N THR A 45 -1.16 12.65 -4.40
CA THR A 45 -1.06 13.04 -5.81
C THR A 45 -0.35 14.38 -6.03
N ASP A 46 -0.24 15.21 -4.99
CA ASP A 46 0.50 16.46 -5.00
C ASP A 46 1.97 16.23 -4.60
N SER A 47 2.84 16.17 -5.60
CA SER A 47 4.28 15.94 -5.38
C SER A 47 4.96 17.06 -4.61
N GLY A 48 4.43 18.30 -4.67
CA GLY A 48 4.95 19.44 -3.91
C GLY A 48 4.66 19.30 -2.43
N ALA A 49 3.40 18.99 -2.09
CA ALA A 49 2.97 18.74 -0.72
C ALA A 49 3.72 17.55 -0.10
N VAL A 50 3.87 16.45 -0.85
CA VAL A 50 4.59 15.26 -0.38
C VAL A 50 6.06 15.57 -0.10
N ARG A 51 6.74 16.34 -0.95
CA ARG A 51 8.14 16.77 -0.70
C ARG A 51 8.26 17.67 0.52
N ALA A 52 7.33 18.62 0.69
CA ALA A 52 7.31 19.48 1.86
C ALA A 52 7.13 18.68 3.16
N ILE A 53 6.24 17.71 3.15
CA ILE A 53 6.02 16.78 4.26
C ILE A 53 7.27 15.95 4.55
N ALA A 54 7.93 15.41 3.53
CA ALA A 54 9.13 14.60 3.73
C ALA A 54 10.27 15.44 4.35
N ALA A 55 10.38 16.72 3.98
CA ALA A 55 11.35 17.62 4.60
C ALA A 55 11.01 17.94 6.08
N ALA A 56 9.73 18.04 6.42
CA ALA A 56 9.26 18.34 7.76
C ALA A 56 9.24 17.12 8.71
N ALA A 57 9.02 15.92 8.17
CA ALA A 57 8.91 14.67 8.96
C ALA A 57 10.24 14.23 9.57
N GLY A 58 11.38 14.80 9.15
CA GLY A 58 12.70 14.41 9.63
C GLY A 58 13.14 13.05 9.10
N GLU A 59 13.81 12.29 9.95
CA GLU A 59 14.32 10.97 9.57
C GLU A 59 13.19 9.94 9.58
N VAL A 60 12.86 9.42 8.40
CA VAL A 60 11.86 8.37 8.21
C VAL A 60 12.55 7.08 7.79
N ASP A 61 12.34 6.02 8.56
CA ASP A 61 12.97 4.72 8.37
C ASP A 61 12.05 3.74 7.65
N VAL A 62 10.75 3.88 7.84
CA VAL A 62 9.73 2.99 7.27
C VAL A 62 8.72 3.81 6.46
N LEU A 63 8.44 3.35 5.25
CA LEU A 63 7.39 3.92 4.40
C LEU A 63 6.39 2.82 4.04
N VAL A 64 5.13 3.01 4.43
CA VAL A 64 4.02 2.14 4.01
C VAL A 64 3.09 2.90 3.09
N ASN A 65 3.06 2.54 1.82
CA ASN A 65 2.17 3.12 0.82
C ASN A 65 0.85 2.35 0.78
N SER A 66 -0.12 2.81 1.59
CA SER A 66 -1.46 2.22 1.71
C SER A 66 -2.58 3.12 1.14
N ALA A 67 -2.30 4.38 0.82
CA ALA A 67 -3.26 5.23 0.14
C ALA A 67 -3.68 4.64 -1.21
N GLY A 68 -4.98 4.57 -1.47
CA GLY A 68 -5.49 4.01 -2.70
C GLY A 68 -7.00 4.10 -2.82
N ILE A 69 -7.49 4.02 -4.04
CA ILE A 69 -8.92 3.99 -4.38
C ILE A 69 -9.21 2.86 -5.37
N VAL A 70 -10.43 2.36 -5.38
CA VAL A 70 -10.90 1.34 -6.34
C VAL A 70 -11.15 1.96 -7.72
N GLY A 71 -11.65 3.19 -7.74
CA GLY A 71 -12.06 3.84 -8.99
C GLY A 71 -13.38 3.30 -9.53
N PRO A 72 -13.69 3.55 -10.82
CA PRO A 72 -14.93 3.11 -11.45
C PRO A 72 -15.08 1.59 -11.48
N ASN A 73 -16.30 1.11 -11.26
CA ASN A 73 -16.70 -0.28 -11.44
C ASN A 73 -17.61 -0.37 -12.68
N ALA A 74 -17.00 -0.64 -13.84
CA ALA A 74 -17.67 -0.74 -15.13
C ALA A 74 -16.81 -1.59 -16.09
N PRO A 75 -17.43 -2.17 -17.15
CA PRO A 75 -16.69 -2.77 -18.26
C PRO A 75 -15.67 -1.78 -18.84
N LEU A 76 -14.50 -2.27 -19.28
CA LEU A 76 -13.39 -1.42 -19.73
C LEU A 76 -13.80 -0.33 -20.72
N TRP A 77 -14.66 -0.67 -21.68
CA TRP A 77 -15.11 0.25 -22.73
C TRP A 77 -16.13 1.30 -22.26
N GLU A 78 -16.60 1.21 -21.02
CA GLU A 78 -17.51 2.17 -20.37
C GLU A 78 -16.82 2.96 -19.26
N VAL A 79 -15.54 2.67 -18.98
CA VAL A 79 -14.80 3.38 -17.92
C VAL A 79 -14.59 4.83 -18.32
N PRO A 80 -15.03 5.82 -17.52
CA PRO A 80 -14.76 7.23 -17.78
C PRO A 80 -13.25 7.52 -17.72
N ALA A 81 -12.75 8.33 -18.65
CA ALA A 81 -11.32 8.65 -18.73
C ALA A 81 -10.79 9.33 -17.46
N ASP A 82 -11.55 10.24 -16.87
CA ASP A 82 -11.22 10.92 -15.62
C ASP A 82 -11.16 9.94 -14.43
N GLY A 83 -12.03 8.94 -14.40
CA GLY A 83 -12.01 7.88 -13.40
C GLY A 83 -10.75 7.00 -13.52
N TRP A 84 -10.33 6.69 -14.76
CA TRP A 84 -9.06 6.02 -15.03
C TRP A 84 -7.88 6.84 -14.52
N GLU A 85 -7.79 8.10 -14.96
CA GLU A 85 -6.72 9.03 -14.58
C GLU A 85 -6.64 9.23 -13.04
N ARG A 86 -7.79 9.40 -12.38
CA ARG A 86 -7.83 9.55 -10.94
C ARG A 86 -7.32 8.30 -10.21
N THR A 87 -7.68 7.10 -10.68
CA THR A 87 -7.21 5.84 -10.09
C THR A 87 -5.69 5.70 -10.20
N PHE A 88 -5.12 6.00 -11.36
CA PHE A 88 -3.67 5.98 -11.55
C PHE A 88 -2.97 7.09 -10.77
N ALA A 89 -3.58 8.28 -10.70
CA ALA A 89 -3.01 9.39 -9.93
C ALA A 89 -2.84 9.01 -8.45
N VAL A 90 -3.86 8.42 -7.84
CA VAL A 90 -3.78 8.04 -6.42
C VAL A 90 -2.89 6.81 -6.23
N ASN A 91 -3.20 5.71 -6.93
CA ASN A 91 -2.59 4.41 -6.64
C ASN A 91 -1.13 4.32 -7.11
N VAL A 92 -0.80 4.92 -8.25
CA VAL A 92 0.53 4.78 -8.88
C VAL A 92 1.37 6.03 -8.64
N ARG A 93 0.89 7.21 -9.08
CA ARG A 93 1.66 8.46 -8.91
C ARG A 93 1.83 8.81 -7.45
N GLY A 94 0.81 8.56 -6.59
CA GLY A 94 0.93 8.76 -5.16
C GLY A 94 2.05 7.90 -4.55
N THR A 95 2.09 6.60 -4.87
CA THR A 95 3.17 5.70 -4.45
C THR A 95 4.54 6.15 -4.98
N PHE A 96 4.61 6.60 -6.24
CA PHE A 96 5.83 7.16 -6.81
C PHE A 96 6.29 8.41 -6.07
N ASN A 97 5.40 9.37 -5.81
CA ASN A 97 5.73 10.63 -5.14
C ASN A 97 6.31 10.41 -3.76
N THR A 98 5.71 9.51 -2.98
CA THR A 98 6.18 9.18 -1.64
C THR A 98 7.53 8.46 -1.67
N CYS A 99 7.71 7.48 -2.56
CA CYS A 99 9.01 6.83 -2.73
C CYS A 99 10.08 7.85 -3.14
N GLN A 100 9.80 8.73 -4.11
CA GLN A 100 10.74 9.78 -4.56
C GLN A 100 11.15 10.71 -3.42
N ALA A 101 10.24 11.03 -2.52
CA ALA A 101 10.49 11.97 -1.42
C ALA A 101 11.27 11.34 -0.25
N PHE A 102 10.98 10.10 0.13
CA PHE A 102 11.53 9.48 1.34
C PHE A 102 12.76 8.59 1.10
N VAL A 103 12.86 7.93 -0.06
CA VAL A 103 13.93 6.96 -0.35
C VAL A 103 15.34 7.56 -0.27
N PRO A 104 15.62 8.78 -0.78
CA PRO A 104 16.97 9.35 -0.71
C PRO A 104 17.50 9.47 0.73
N GLY A 105 16.65 9.83 1.68
CA GLY A 105 17.02 9.89 3.10
C GLY A 105 17.33 8.51 3.69
N MET A 106 16.58 7.48 3.32
CA MET A 106 16.83 6.10 3.73
C MET A 106 18.17 5.59 3.19
N ILE A 107 18.47 5.85 1.90
CA ILE A 107 19.75 5.50 1.27
C ILE A 107 20.92 6.16 2.01
N ALA A 108 20.81 7.44 2.30
CA ALA A 108 21.87 8.19 2.98
C ALA A 108 22.21 7.62 4.37
N ARG A 109 21.20 7.03 5.06
CA ARG A 109 21.38 6.39 6.37
C ARG A 109 21.74 4.90 6.29
N GLY A 110 21.71 4.29 5.10
CA GLY A 110 22.04 2.87 4.89
C GLY A 110 20.99 1.90 5.46
N TRP A 111 19.77 2.38 5.74
CA TRP A 111 18.67 1.54 6.24
C TRP A 111 17.31 2.11 5.85
N GLY A 112 16.39 1.24 5.46
CA GLY A 112 15.01 1.59 5.20
C GLY A 112 14.15 0.37 4.90
N ARG A 113 12.84 0.49 5.15
CA ARG A 113 11.84 -0.51 4.78
C ARG A 113 10.67 0.17 4.07
N ILE A 114 10.37 -0.32 2.89
CA ILE A 114 9.27 0.19 2.06
C ILE A 114 8.31 -0.96 1.81
N VAL A 115 7.02 -0.75 2.12
CA VAL A 115 5.96 -1.70 1.83
C VAL A 115 4.87 -1.00 1.02
N ASN A 116 4.66 -1.47 -0.19
CA ASN A 116 3.62 -0.97 -1.09
C ASN A 116 2.40 -1.90 -1.07
N ILE A 117 1.21 -1.34 -0.83
CA ILE A 117 -0.02 -2.13 -0.86
C ILE A 117 -0.51 -2.27 -2.30
N ALA A 118 -0.23 -3.45 -2.86
CA ALA A 118 -0.76 -3.90 -4.14
C ALA A 118 -2.17 -4.52 -3.97
N SER A 119 -2.47 -5.54 -4.72
CA SER A 119 -3.70 -6.36 -4.61
C SER A 119 -3.53 -7.61 -5.44
N ILE A 120 -4.26 -8.67 -5.12
CA ILE A 120 -4.41 -9.80 -6.05
C ILE A 120 -5.04 -9.37 -7.37
N ALA A 121 -5.87 -8.32 -7.39
CA ALA A 121 -6.40 -7.75 -8.63
C ALA A 121 -5.30 -7.29 -9.59
N GLY A 122 -4.13 -6.89 -9.09
CA GLY A 122 -2.97 -6.56 -9.90
C GLY A 122 -2.25 -7.78 -10.48
N LYS A 123 -2.52 -8.98 -9.98
CA LYS A 123 -2.00 -10.25 -10.51
C LYS A 123 -2.99 -10.90 -11.48
N ASP A 124 -4.26 -11.03 -11.05
CA ASP A 124 -5.28 -11.79 -11.75
C ASP A 124 -6.07 -10.96 -12.76
N GLY A 125 -6.24 -9.65 -12.48
CA GLY A 125 -7.23 -8.81 -13.14
C GLY A 125 -8.66 -9.14 -12.67
N ASN A 126 -9.44 -8.12 -12.30
CA ASN A 126 -10.83 -8.33 -11.93
C ASN A 126 -11.75 -7.70 -13.01
N PRO A 127 -12.79 -8.41 -13.48
CA PRO A 127 -13.81 -7.82 -14.36
C PRO A 127 -14.39 -6.55 -13.74
N ASN A 128 -14.71 -5.57 -14.57
CA ASN A 128 -15.27 -4.25 -14.21
C ASN A 128 -14.35 -3.36 -13.32
N MET A 129 -13.14 -3.80 -13.04
CA MET A 129 -12.16 -3.08 -12.19
C MET A 129 -10.83 -2.85 -12.93
N SER A 130 -10.89 -2.65 -14.24
CA SER A 130 -9.68 -2.51 -15.06
C SER A 130 -8.74 -1.38 -14.63
N PRO A 131 -9.20 -0.16 -14.22
CA PRO A 131 -8.30 0.88 -13.72
C PRO A 131 -7.59 0.45 -12.45
N TYR A 132 -8.32 -0.15 -11.52
CA TYR A 132 -7.78 -0.66 -10.26
C TYR A 132 -6.75 -1.76 -10.50
N SER A 133 -7.13 -2.79 -11.26
CA SER A 133 -6.25 -3.93 -11.57
C SER A 133 -4.96 -3.49 -12.24
N ALA A 134 -5.05 -2.64 -13.27
CA ALA A 134 -3.90 -2.11 -13.96
C ALA A 134 -3.03 -1.24 -13.04
N SER A 135 -3.62 -0.38 -12.19
CA SER A 135 -2.87 0.43 -11.22
C SER A 135 -2.13 -0.42 -10.20
N LYS A 136 -2.74 -1.50 -9.70
CA LYS A 136 -2.11 -2.40 -8.72
C LYS A 136 -1.03 -3.29 -9.36
N ALA A 137 -1.17 -3.66 -10.63
CA ALA A 137 -0.11 -4.28 -11.42
C ALA A 137 1.08 -3.32 -11.62
N ALA A 138 0.82 -2.04 -11.87
CA ALA A 138 1.86 -1.02 -11.95
C ALA A 138 2.62 -0.85 -10.61
N VAL A 139 1.94 -0.89 -9.47
CA VAL A 139 2.57 -0.85 -8.13
C VAL A 139 3.46 -2.09 -7.92
N ILE A 140 3.03 -3.27 -8.36
CA ILE A 140 3.85 -4.49 -8.32
C ILE A 140 5.13 -4.30 -9.14
N ALA A 141 5.03 -3.82 -10.38
CA ALA A 141 6.19 -3.60 -11.25
C ALA A 141 7.13 -2.54 -10.69
N LEU A 142 6.59 -1.41 -10.20
CA LEU A 142 7.35 -0.35 -9.53
C LEU A 142 8.13 -0.90 -8.33
N THR A 143 7.50 -1.72 -7.50
CA THR A 143 8.15 -2.34 -6.33
C THR A 143 9.30 -3.25 -6.73
N LYS A 144 9.13 -4.05 -7.80
CA LYS A 144 10.18 -4.93 -8.32
C LYS A 144 11.39 -4.14 -8.84
N SER A 145 11.16 -3.03 -9.53
CA SER A 145 12.22 -2.14 -10.01
C SER A 145 12.96 -1.50 -8.84
N LEU A 146 12.20 -0.87 -7.93
CA LEU A 146 12.74 -0.21 -6.76
C LEU A 146 13.56 -1.16 -5.87
N GLY A 147 13.06 -2.39 -5.65
CA GLY A 147 13.78 -3.39 -4.86
C GLY A 147 15.13 -3.77 -5.46
N LYS A 148 15.24 -3.84 -6.80
CA LYS A 148 16.51 -4.11 -7.50
C LYS A 148 17.46 -2.92 -7.41
N GLU A 149 16.95 -1.69 -7.60
CA GLU A 149 17.72 -0.45 -7.52
C GLU A 149 18.31 -0.24 -6.13
N LEU A 150 17.60 -0.67 -5.08
CA LEU A 150 17.99 -0.50 -3.68
C LEU A 150 18.80 -1.67 -3.10
N ALA A 151 19.03 -2.75 -3.84
CA ALA A 151 19.55 -4.01 -3.31
C ALA A 151 20.90 -3.91 -2.54
N THR A 152 21.72 -2.90 -2.84
CA THR A 152 23.03 -2.70 -2.19
C THR A 152 23.06 -1.52 -1.22
N THR A 153 21.93 -0.89 -0.94
CA THR A 153 21.84 0.35 -0.15
C THR A 153 21.46 0.14 1.32
N GLY A 154 21.10 -1.09 1.71
CA GLY A 154 20.50 -1.38 3.02
C GLY A 154 19.01 -1.10 3.11
N VAL A 155 18.38 -0.56 2.04
CA VAL A 155 16.96 -0.31 1.94
C VAL A 155 16.26 -1.46 1.22
N LEU A 156 15.17 -1.98 1.78
CA LEU A 156 14.40 -3.06 1.17
C LEU A 156 12.99 -2.56 0.81
N ALA A 157 12.54 -2.90 -0.40
CA ALA A 157 11.23 -2.54 -0.90
C ALA A 157 10.45 -3.78 -1.32
N ASN A 158 9.29 -4.01 -0.71
CA ASN A 158 8.42 -5.15 -1.02
C ASN A 158 6.97 -4.69 -1.21
N ALA A 159 6.14 -5.54 -1.81
CA ALA A 159 4.72 -5.34 -1.93
C ALA A 159 3.94 -6.41 -1.16
N VAL A 160 2.76 -6.04 -0.68
CA VAL A 160 1.77 -6.96 -0.15
C VAL A 160 0.56 -6.95 -1.10
N ALA A 161 0.06 -8.13 -1.45
CA ALA A 161 -1.07 -8.32 -2.35
C ALA A 161 -2.26 -8.97 -1.60
N PRO A 162 -3.11 -8.18 -0.93
CA PRO A 162 -4.29 -8.69 -0.26
C PRO A 162 -5.37 -9.14 -1.25
N ALA A 163 -6.17 -10.14 -0.84
CA ALA A 163 -7.51 -10.35 -1.38
C ALA A 163 -8.48 -9.31 -0.80
N VAL A 164 -9.77 -9.64 -0.71
CA VAL A 164 -10.75 -8.75 -0.09
C VAL A 164 -10.54 -8.72 1.42
N ILE A 165 -10.33 -7.52 1.93
CA ILE A 165 -10.12 -7.25 3.35
C ILE A 165 -11.31 -6.44 3.87
N GLU A 166 -11.80 -6.75 5.06
CA GLU A 166 -12.84 -5.97 5.73
C GLU A 166 -12.31 -4.57 6.07
N THR A 167 -12.78 -3.59 5.33
CA THR A 167 -12.37 -2.18 5.41
C THR A 167 -13.51 -1.28 4.93
N PRO A 168 -13.49 0.03 5.26
CA PRO A 168 -14.47 0.98 4.73
C PRO A 168 -14.54 0.99 3.19
N MET A 169 -13.44 0.69 2.50
CA MET A 169 -13.41 0.60 1.03
C MET A 169 -14.38 -0.44 0.45
N ASN A 170 -14.72 -1.47 1.23
CA ASN A 170 -15.60 -2.57 0.82
C ASN A 170 -16.94 -2.55 1.58
N ALA A 171 -17.24 -1.50 2.37
CA ALA A 171 -18.45 -1.44 3.19
C ALA A 171 -19.75 -1.49 2.39
N ASP A 172 -19.75 -0.91 1.19
CA ASP A 172 -20.92 -0.86 0.30
C ASP A 172 -21.03 -2.11 -0.61
N THR A 173 -20.20 -3.13 -0.40
CA THR A 173 -20.30 -4.37 -1.18
C THR A 173 -21.54 -5.14 -0.79
N GLY A 174 -22.50 -5.24 -1.73
CA GLY A 174 -23.76 -5.97 -1.48
C GLY A 174 -23.54 -7.45 -1.14
N PRO A 175 -24.47 -8.10 -0.44
CA PRO A 175 -24.33 -9.47 0.07
C PRO A 175 -24.01 -10.51 -1.01
N ASP A 176 -24.62 -10.39 -2.19
CA ASP A 176 -24.38 -11.33 -3.29
C ASP A 176 -22.97 -11.18 -3.86
N ALA A 177 -22.51 -9.94 -4.03
CA ALA A 177 -21.14 -9.67 -4.47
C ALA A 177 -20.11 -10.14 -3.43
N LEU A 178 -20.39 -9.93 -2.15
CA LEU A 178 -19.54 -10.40 -1.05
C LEU A 178 -19.48 -11.94 -1.01
N ALA A 179 -20.62 -12.62 -1.18
CA ALA A 179 -20.69 -14.08 -1.24
C ALA A 179 -19.89 -14.62 -2.45
N HIS A 180 -20.05 -13.99 -3.62
CA HIS A 180 -19.28 -14.35 -4.82
C HIS A 180 -17.77 -14.22 -4.58
N ILE A 181 -17.32 -13.07 -4.08
CA ILE A 181 -15.90 -12.80 -3.83
C ILE A 181 -15.34 -13.76 -2.79
N THR A 182 -16.08 -14.01 -1.69
CA THR A 182 -15.71 -14.95 -0.64
C THR A 182 -15.62 -16.37 -1.20
N GLY A 183 -16.49 -16.72 -2.15
CA GLY A 183 -16.46 -17.99 -2.87
C GLY A 183 -15.15 -18.25 -3.64
N LEU A 184 -14.48 -17.18 -4.10
CA LEU A 184 -13.19 -17.25 -4.80
C LEU A 184 -12.00 -17.43 -3.84
N ILE A 185 -12.18 -17.22 -2.53
CA ILE A 185 -11.13 -17.35 -1.53
C ILE A 185 -11.19 -18.76 -0.93
N PRO A 186 -10.14 -19.59 -1.04
CA PRO A 186 -10.15 -20.96 -0.48
C PRO A 186 -10.45 -21.01 1.02
N MET A 187 -9.99 -20.01 1.81
CA MET A 187 -10.33 -19.90 3.25
C MET A 187 -11.78 -19.52 3.54
N ARG A 188 -12.62 -19.27 2.50
CA ARG A 188 -14.06 -18.98 2.60
C ARG A 188 -14.45 -17.85 3.54
N ARG A 189 -13.57 -16.86 3.70
CA ARG A 189 -13.83 -15.63 4.44
C ARG A 189 -13.07 -14.46 3.85
N VAL A 190 -13.49 -13.25 4.17
CA VAL A 190 -12.68 -12.04 3.96
C VAL A 190 -11.54 -11.99 4.98
N GLY A 191 -10.44 -11.35 4.62
CA GLY A 191 -9.35 -11.09 5.54
C GLY A 191 -9.65 -9.89 6.44
N GLN A 192 -8.96 -9.81 7.57
CA GLN A 192 -9.02 -8.66 8.48
C GLN A 192 -7.86 -7.71 8.22
N ALA A 193 -8.08 -6.40 8.39
CA ALA A 193 -7.01 -5.41 8.24
C ALA A 193 -5.83 -5.67 9.21
N SER A 194 -6.12 -6.20 10.39
CA SER A 194 -5.10 -6.61 11.37
C SER A 194 -4.21 -7.75 10.87
N GLU A 195 -4.75 -8.71 10.12
CA GLU A 195 -3.96 -9.80 9.55
C GLU A 195 -2.94 -9.28 8.51
N VAL A 196 -3.36 -8.30 7.71
CA VAL A 196 -2.47 -7.63 6.75
C VAL A 196 -1.41 -6.81 7.48
N ALA A 197 -1.80 -6.11 8.55
CA ALA A 197 -0.89 -5.30 9.36
C ALA A 197 0.23 -6.13 10.02
N GLU A 198 -0.03 -7.36 10.45
CA GLU A 198 0.99 -8.27 10.99
C GLU A 198 2.08 -8.59 9.95
N LEU A 199 1.70 -8.91 8.71
CA LEU A 199 2.64 -9.14 7.63
C LEU A 199 3.46 -7.88 7.31
N ILE A 200 2.80 -6.72 7.25
CA ILE A 200 3.47 -5.44 7.00
C ILE A 200 4.46 -5.12 8.12
N ALA A 201 4.08 -5.30 9.38
CA ALA A 201 4.96 -5.06 10.52
C ALA A 201 6.21 -5.95 10.48
N TRP A 202 6.05 -7.22 10.11
CA TRP A 202 7.19 -8.11 9.92
C TRP A 202 8.10 -7.64 8.78
N LEU A 203 7.55 -7.22 7.64
CA LEU A 203 8.30 -6.68 6.50
C LEU A 203 9.05 -5.38 6.85
N CYS A 204 8.53 -4.59 7.79
CA CYS A 204 9.14 -3.37 8.29
C CYS A 204 10.20 -3.59 9.38
N SER A 205 10.37 -4.81 9.87
CA SER A 205 11.23 -5.13 11.01
C SER A 205 12.69 -5.44 10.61
N ASP A 206 13.56 -5.51 11.60
CA ASP A 206 14.96 -5.98 11.44
C ASP A 206 15.08 -7.46 11.09
N ARG A 207 14.02 -8.24 11.28
CA ARG A 207 13.98 -9.67 10.93
C ARG A 207 13.95 -9.89 9.42
N MET A 208 13.54 -8.88 8.65
CA MET A 208 13.54 -8.92 7.20
C MET A 208 14.88 -8.40 6.66
N THR A 209 15.71 -9.30 6.12
CA THR A 209 17.07 -8.98 5.70
C THR A 209 17.43 -9.43 4.28
N PHE A 210 16.71 -10.41 3.71
CA PHE A 210 17.08 -11.04 2.42
C PHE A 210 15.92 -11.12 1.43
N SER A 211 14.96 -10.18 1.51
CA SER A 211 13.89 -10.09 0.52
C SER A 211 13.67 -8.64 0.12
N THR A 212 13.80 -8.37 -1.17
CA THR A 212 13.49 -7.08 -1.80
C THR A 212 12.91 -7.32 -3.18
N GLY A 213 11.98 -6.47 -3.62
CA GLY A 213 11.25 -6.62 -4.87
C GLY A 213 10.23 -7.77 -4.87
N ALA A 214 9.97 -8.39 -3.73
CA ALA A 214 9.01 -9.48 -3.61
C ALA A 214 7.56 -8.95 -3.49
N VAL A 215 6.62 -9.83 -3.88
CA VAL A 215 5.18 -9.60 -3.72
C VAL A 215 4.64 -10.68 -2.81
N TYR A 216 4.26 -10.31 -1.61
CA TYR A 216 3.76 -11.23 -0.60
C TYR A 216 2.24 -11.33 -0.69
N ASP A 217 1.74 -12.54 -0.96
CA ASP A 217 0.32 -12.81 -0.93
C ASP A 217 -0.22 -12.86 0.50
N ILE A 218 -1.36 -12.21 0.70
CA ILE A 218 -2.21 -12.38 1.87
C ILE A 218 -3.66 -12.46 1.40
N SER A 219 -3.96 -13.57 0.72
CA SER A 219 -5.16 -13.72 -0.10
C SER A 219 -6.08 -14.87 0.33
N GLY A 220 -5.77 -15.53 1.45
CA GLY A 220 -6.51 -16.72 1.87
C GLY A 220 -6.44 -17.88 0.87
N GLY A 221 -5.35 -17.94 0.09
CA GLY A 221 -5.10 -18.95 -0.93
C GLY A 221 -5.65 -18.61 -2.33
N ARG A 222 -6.22 -17.40 -2.54
CA ARG A 222 -6.80 -17.01 -3.84
C ARG A 222 -5.73 -16.86 -4.93
N ALA A 223 -4.57 -16.29 -4.59
CA ALA A 223 -3.42 -16.24 -5.48
C ALA A 223 -2.24 -17.01 -4.86
N THR A 224 -1.42 -17.66 -5.68
CA THR A 224 -0.34 -18.55 -5.24
C THR A 224 1.00 -18.30 -5.93
N TYR A 225 1.16 -17.19 -6.67
CA TYR A 225 2.39 -16.85 -7.40
C TYR A 225 2.78 -15.40 -7.24
#